data_0c469800d4fe3a5c9f3038b015d51f96
#
_entry.id   0c469800d4fe3a5c9f3038b015d51f96
#
_cell.length_a   1.000
_cell.length_b   1.000
_cell.length_c   1.000
_cell.angle_alpha   90.00
_cell.angle_beta   90.00
_cell.angle_gamma   90.00
#
_symmetry.space_group_name_H-M   'P 1'
#
loop_
_entity.id
_entity.type
_entity.pdbx_description
1 polymer ?
#
loop_
_entity_poly.entity_id
_entity_poly.type
_entity_poly.pdbx_seq_one_letter_code
_entity_poly.pdbx_strand_id
1 'polypeptide(L)'
;HRTNGWYYVTSQTTDSLSQTPFLTVMDFDSLRLETDAFGHSVITGVFLQDKLPIWREATTKSVGKYIAFVFNDTVITAPQVNSPIESGCFQISNPHGYDLERIFRELQKEIDISRFGN
;
A
#
# COMPACT_ATOMS: atom_id res chain seq x y z
N HIS A 1 8.03 -12.89 9.77
CA HIS A 1 7.68 -11.50 9.39
C HIS A 1 7.12 -11.43 7.99
N ARG A 2 6.11 -10.59 7.80
CA ARG A 2 5.62 -10.29 6.47
C ARG A 2 6.43 -9.15 5.88
N THR A 3 6.72 -9.24 4.59
CA THR A 3 7.31 -8.13 3.85
C THR A 3 6.32 -6.97 3.80
N ASN A 4 6.79 -5.75 4.01
CA ASN A 4 5.95 -4.56 3.89
C ASN A 4 5.48 -4.40 2.44
N GLY A 5 4.19 -4.24 2.25
CA GLY A 5 3.64 -4.12 0.90
C GLY A 5 2.15 -4.35 0.84
N TRP A 6 1.67 -4.55 -0.38
CA TRP A 6 0.27 -4.76 -0.68
C TRP A 6 -0.02 -6.24 -0.89
N TYR A 7 -1.08 -6.72 -0.24
CA TYR A 7 -1.47 -8.13 -0.23
C TYR A 7 -2.90 -8.30 -0.72
N TYR A 8 -3.17 -9.46 -1.30
CA TYR A 8 -4.55 -9.87 -1.52
C TYR A 8 -5.17 -10.28 -0.18
N VAL A 9 -6.45 -9.95 -0.02
CA VAL A 9 -7.25 -10.44 1.11
C VAL A 9 -7.97 -11.69 0.61
N THR A 10 -7.73 -12.82 1.28
CA THR A 10 -8.20 -14.12 0.81
C THR A 10 -9.52 -14.56 1.42
N SER A 11 -10.10 -13.72 2.29
CA SER A 11 -11.41 -13.99 2.92
C SER A 11 -12.29 -12.76 2.78
N GLN A 12 -13.54 -12.88 3.22
CA GLN A 12 -14.46 -11.74 3.22
C GLN A 12 -14.16 -10.76 4.36
N THR A 13 -13.33 -11.17 5.30
CA THR A 13 -12.81 -10.30 6.36
C THR A 13 -11.37 -9.96 6.01
N THR A 14 -10.83 -8.92 6.63
CA THR A 14 -9.45 -8.51 6.36
C THR A 14 -8.41 -9.30 7.17
N ASP A 15 -8.83 -10.42 7.77
CA ASP A 15 -7.97 -11.23 8.63
C ASP A 15 -7.05 -12.17 7.88
N SER A 16 -7.44 -12.56 6.67
CA SER A 16 -6.68 -13.57 5.91
C SER A 16 -6.06 -12.91 4.69
N LEU A 17 -4.73 -12.97 4.65
CA LEU A 17 -3.96 -12.35 3.58
C LEU A 17 -3.23 -13.42 2.78
N SER A 18 -2.92 -13.12 1.53
CA SER A 18 -2.01 -13.96 0.74
C SER A 18 -0.67 -14.08 1.47
N GLN A 19 0.04 -15.18 1.24
CA GLN A 19 1.32 -15.41 1.92
C GLN A 19 2.38 -14.40 1.50
N THR A 20 2.37 -14.02 0.22
CA THR A 20 3.32 -13.06 -0.31
C THR A 20 2.58 -11.83 -0.82
N PRO A 21 3.22 -10.66 -0.77
CA PRO A 21 2.61 -9.46 -1.35
C PRO A 21 2.65 -9.52 -2.87
N PHE A 22 1.70 -8.85 -3.52
CA PHE A 22 1.77 -8.71 -4.97
C PHE A 22 2.63 -7.51 -5.38
N LEU A 23 2.84 -6.56 -4.48
CA LEU A 23 3.80 -5.47 -4.65
C LEU A 23 4.37 -5.13 -3.28
N THR A 24 5.65 -4.76 -3.25
CA THR A 24 6.34 -4.42 -2.00
C THR A 24 6.69 -2.94 -1.98
N VAL A 25 7.17 -2.47 -0.84
CA VAL A 25 7.65 -1.10 -0.70
C VAL A 25 8.81 -0.81 -1.66
N MET A 26 9.57 -1.83 -2.04
CA MET A 26 10.66 -1.68 -3.03
C MET A 26 10.15 -1.29 -4.41
N ASP A 27 8.87 -1.52 -4.67
CA ASP A 27 8.23 -1.20 -5.95
C ASP A 27 7.65 0.22 -5.98
N PHE A 28 7.77 0.96 -4.88
CA PHE A 28 7.30 2.35 -4.81
C PHE A 28 8.33 3.27 -5.45
N ASP A 29 7.84 4.20 -6.29
CA ASP A 29 8.70 5.24 -6.86
C ASP A 29 8.83 6.42 -5.90
N SER A 30 7.70 6.91 -5.39
CA SER A 30 7.69 8.07 -4.51
C SER A 30 6.51 8.01 -3.56
N LEU A 31 6.65 8.70 -2.43
CA LEU A 31 5.61 8.82 -1.41
C LEU A 31 5.44 10.27 -1.01
N ARG A 32 4.23 10.62 -0.57
CA ARG A 32 3.90 11.91 0.00
C ARG A 32 3.01 11.72 1.23
N LEU A 33 3.23 12.53 2.24
CA LEU A 33 2.33 12.61 3.38
C LEU A 33 1.44 13.82 3.14
N GLU A 34 0.14 13.58 3.03
CA GLU A 34 -0.82 14.62 2.67
C GLU A 34 -1.98 14.63 3.66
N THR A 35 -2.80 15.65 3.56
CA THR A 35 -4.01 15.78 4.37
C THR A 35 -5.20 15.67 3.41
N ASP A 36 -6.16 14.82 3.74
CA ASP A 36 -7.35 14.68 2.91
C ASP A 36 -8.35 15.81 3.16
N ALA A 37 -9.49 15.76 2.46
CA ALA A 37 -10.51 16.81 2.54
C ALA A 37 -11.11 16.97 3.95
N PHE A 38 -10.96 15.95 4.81
CA PHE A 38 -11.51 15.94 6.16
C PHE A 38 -10.46 16.25 7.22
N GLY A 39 -9.24 16.61 6.80
CA GLY A 39 -8.17 16.93 7.73
C GLY A 39 -7.41 15.72 8.26
N HIS A 40 -7.61 14.54 7.69
CA HIS A 40 -6.90 13.34 8.10
C HIS A 40 -5.61 13.18 7.31
N SER A 41 -4.56 12.70 7.98
CA SER A 41 -3.31 12.39 7.29
C SER A 41 -3.48 11.12 6.45
N VAL A 42 -2.94 11.17 5.24
CA VAL A 42 -2.90 10.01 4.33
C VAL A 42 -1.52 9.96 3.68
N ILE A 43 -1.09 8.77 3.29
CA ILE A 43 0.11 8.61 2.48
C ILE A 43 -0.36 8.33 1.06
N THR A 44 0.12 9.11 0.12
CA THR A 44 -0.11 8.85 -1.30
C THR A 44 1.21 8.44 -1.93
N GLY A 45 1.13 7.63 -2.96
CA GLY A 45 2.34 7.17 -3.62
C GLY A 45 2.11 6.78 -5.06
N VAL A 46 3.23 6.52 -5.73
CA VAL A 46 3.26 6.09 -7.11
C VAL A 46 4.19 4.89 -7.19
N PHE A 47 3.77 3.86 -7.91
CA PHE A 47 4.62 2.70 -8.18
C PHE A 47 5.63 3.01 -9.27
N LEU A 48 6.75 2.29 -9.27
CA LEU A 48 7.69 2.30 -10.39
C LEU A 48 6.92 1.95 -11.67
N GLN A 49 7.30 2.58 -12.77
CA GLN A 49 6.56 2.47 -14.02
C GLN A 49 6.44 1.04 -14.52
N ASP A 50 7.48 0.23 -14.37
CA ASP A 50 7.46 -1.16 -14.81
C ASP A 50 6.58 -2.04 -13.91
N LYS A 51 6.09 -1.52 -12.78
CA LYS A 51 5.20 -2.24 -11.87
C LYS A 51 3.73 -1.89 -12.06
N LEU A 52 3.41 -0.91 -12.90
CA LEU A 52 2.03 -0.53 -13.18
C LEU A 52 1.17 -1.71 -13.65
N PRO A 53 1.65 -2.58 -14.56
CA PRO A 53 0.84 -3.71 -15.00
C PRO A 53 0.43 -4.63 -13.85
N ILE A 54 1.31 -4.81 -12.87
CA ILE A 54 1.01 -5.67 -11.71
C ILE A 54 -0.09 -5.02 -10.87
N TRP A 55 0.00 -3.72 -10.62
CA TRP A 55 -1.01 -2.99 -9.85
C TRP A 55 -2.37 -3.03 -10.55
N ARG A 56 -2.38 -2.80 -11.85
CA ARG A 56 -3.61 -2.85 -12.65
C ARG A 56 -4.23 -4.25 -12.59
N GLU A 57 -3.43 -5.29 -12.77
CA GLU A 57 -3.92 -6.66 -12.71
C GLU A 57 -4.47 -7.00 -11.33
N ALA A 58 -3.75 -6.64 -10.28
CA ALA A 58 -4.18 -6.93 -8.91
C ALA A 58 -5.50 -6.23 -8.58
N THR A 59 -5.64 -4.97 -8.96
CA THR A 59 -6.89 -4.24 -8.69
C THR A 59 -8.02 -4.77 -9.55
N THR A 60 -7.75 -5.20 -10.77
CA THR A 60 -8.76 -5.82 -11.64
C THR A 60 -9.28 -7.10 -11.02
N LYS A 61 -8.40 -7.96 -10.53
CA LYS A 61 -8.78 -9.22 -9.88
C LYS A 61 -9.54 -8.99 -8.58
N SER A 62 -9.32 -7.86 -7.94
CA SER A 62 -9.85 -7.57 -6.61
C SER A 62 -11.11 -6.72 -6.61
N VAL A 63 -11.69 -6.43 -7.79
CA VAL A 63 -12.94 -5.65 -7.85
C VAL A 63 -14.01 -6.33 -7.01
N GLY A 64 -14.63 -5.56 -6.12
CA GLY A 64 -15.61 -6.07 -5.16
C GLY A 64 -15.01 -6.72 -3.93
N LYS A 65 -13.69 -6.81 -3.87
CA LYS A 65 -12.96 -7.43 -2.77
C LYS A 65 -12.05 -6.40 -2.12
N TYR A 66 -11.23 -6.85 -1.17
CA TYR A 66 -10.33 -5.98 -0.42
C TYR A 66 -8.89 -6.30 -0.78
N ILE A 67 -8.03 -5.29 -0.71
CA ILE A 67 -6.58 -5.44 -0.69
C ILE A 67 -6.08 -4.79 0.59
N ALA A 68 -4.90 -5.17 1.06
CA ALA A 68 -4.40 -4.69 2.34
C ALA A 68 -2.97 -4.20 2.21
N PHE A 69 -2.69 -3.04 2.83
CA PHE A 69 -1.33 -2.58 2.98
C PHE A 69 -0.82 -2.98 4.37
N VAL A 70 0.30 -3.70 4.39
CA VAL A 70 0.90 -4.23 5.62
C VAL A 70 2.23 -3.54 5.88
N PHE A 71 2.40 -3.09 7.11
CA PHE A 71 3.65 -2.48 7.59
C PHE A 71 3.97 -3.08 8.96
N ASN A 72 5.16 -3.63 9.08
CA ASN A 72 5.64 -4.27 10.31
C ASN A 72 4.61 -5.27 10.87
N ASP A 73 4.17 -6.19 10.01
CA ASP A 73 3.20 -7.24 10.34
C ASP A 73 1.82 -6.72 10.74
N THR A 74 1.54 -5.43 10.51
CA THR A 74 0.26 -4.82 10.88
C THR A 74 -0.45 -4.35 9.63
N VAL A 75 -1.73 -4.66 9.49
CA VAL A 75 -2.57 -4.12 8.42
C VAL A 75 -2.88 -2.67 8.76
N ILE A 76 -2.35 -1.76 7.96
CA ILE A 76 -2.56 -0.33 8.17
C ILE A 76 -3.91 0.08 7.59
N THR A 77 -4.23 -0.41 6.40
CA THR A 77 -5.49 -0.12 5.72
C THR A 77 -5.84 -1.30 4.81
N ALA A 78 -7.14 -1.50 4.60
CA ALA A 78 -7.62 -2.58 3.73
C ALA A 78 -8.83 -2.06 2.94
N PRO A 79 -8.59 -1.26 1.89
CA PRO A 79 -9.68 -0.69 1.10
C PRO A 79 -10.35 -1.73 0.22
N GLN A 80 -11.66 -1.50 -0.01
CA GLN A 80 -12.39 -2.25 -1.01
C GLN A 80 -12.09 -1.67 -2.39
N VAL A 81 -11.85 -2.54 -3.35
CA VAL A 81 -11.57 -2.12 -4.72
C VAL A 81 -12.90 -2.05 -5.48
N ASN A 82 -13.27 -0.88 -5.97
CA ASN A 82 -14.54 -0.67 -6.66
C ASN A 82 -14.40 -0.75 -8.18
N SER A 83 -13.22 -0.49 -8.69
CA SER A 83 -12.93 -0.58 -10.12
C SER A 83 -11.41 -0.76 -10.29
N PRO A 84 -10.96 -1.27 -11.45
CA PRO A 84 -9.53 -1.37 -11.72
C PRO A 84 -8.87 0.01 -11.61
N ILE A 85 -7.66 0.06 -11.05
CA ILE A 85 -6.90 1.29 -10.96
C ILE A 85 -5.91 1.30 -12.12
N GLU A 86 -6.17 2.19 -13.08
CA GLU A 86 -5.36 2.28 -14.30
C GLU A 86 -4.09 3.10 -14.10
N SER A 87 -4.11 4.03 -13.14
CA SER A 87 -2.92 4.83 -12.82
C SER A 87 -2.01 4.05 -11.88
N GLY A 88 -0.76 4.46 -11.78
CA GLY A 88 0.18 3.87 -10.84
C GLY A 88 0.09 4.48 -9.44
N CYS A 89 -0.99 5.17 -9.11
CA CYS A 89 -1.15 5.86 -7.84
C CYS A 89 -1.85 4.97 -6.82
N PHE A 90 -1.48 5.13 -5.56
CA PHE A 90 -2.16 4.46 -4.46
C PHE A 90 -2.27 5.40 -3.27
N GLN A 91 -3.17 5.07 -2.36
CA GLN A 91 -3.36 5.83 -1.13
C GLN A 91 -3.38 4.88 0.05
N ILE A 92 -2.67 5.24 1.10
CA ILE A 92 -2.68 4.52 2.37
C ILE A 92 -3.42 5.41 3.35
N SER A 93 -4.66 5.05 3.65
CA SER A 93 -5.48 5.74 4.64
C SER A 93 -5.13 5.21 6.03
N ASN A 94 -5.67 5.86 7.06
CA ASN A 94 -5.34 5.53 8.44
C ASN A 94 -6.61 5.34 9.29
N PRO A 95 -7.43 4.32 8.98
CA PRO A 95 -8.70 4.13 9.69
C PRO A 95 -8.51 3.74 11.15
N HIS A 96 -7.34 3.22 11.53
CA HIS A 96 -7.08 2.73 12.87
C HIS A 96 -6.32 3.71 13.75
N GLY A 97 -5.97 4.89 13.23
CA GLY A 97 -5.32 5.92 14.03
C GLY A 97 -3.87 5.66 14.39
N TYR A 98 -3.13 4.95 13.55
CA TYR A 98 -1.70 4.74 13.77
C TYR A 98 -0.93 6.04 13.55
N ASP A 99 0.32 6.08 13.99
CA ASP A 99 1.21 7.20 13.77
C ASP A 99 1.69 7.19 12.30
N LEU A 100 0.90 7.78 11.43
CA LEU A 100 1.14 7.72 9.99
C LEU A 100 2.37 8.51 9.58
N GLU A 101 2.69 9.58 10.30
CA GLU A 101 3.90 10.35 10.05
C GLU A 101 5.15 9.49 10.27
N ARG A 102 5.17 8.71 11.36
CA ARG A 102 6.27 7.79 11.62
C ARG A 102 6.35 6.70 10.56
N ILE A 103 5.21 6.13 10.18
CA ILE A 103 5.15 5.11 9.13
C ILE A 103 5.71 5.68 7.83
N PHE A 104 5.30 6.90 7.47
CA PHE A 104 5.80 7.57 6.27
C PHE A 104 7.33 7.68 6.29
N ARG A 105 7.90 8.15 7.41
CA ARG A 105 9.35 8.30 7.52
C ARG A 105 10.07 6.96 7.38
N GLU A 106 9.55 5.91 8.00
CA GLU A 106 10.16 4.58 7.93
C GLU A 106 10.05 3.97 6.53
N LEU A 107 8.92 4.17 5.85
CA LEU A 107 8.77 3.71 4.47
C LEU A 107 9.72 4.45 3.54
N GLN A 108 9.86 5.76 3.71
CA GLN A 108 10.77 6.55 2.90
C GLN A 108 12.21 6.09 3.10
N LYS A 109 12.58 5.78 4.33
CA LYS A 109 13.89 5.25 4.65
C LYS A 109 14.14 3.91 3.97
N GLU A 110 13.14 3.04 3.99
CA GLU A 110 13.23 1.73 3.34
C GLU A 110 13.47 1.87 1.83
N ILE A 111 12.74 2.79 1.20
CA ILE A 111 12.91 3.07 -0.24
C ILE A 111 14.32 3.60 -0.52
N ASP A 112 14.78 4.53 0.29
CA ASP A 112 16.09 5.16 0.08
C ASP A 112 17.23 4.14 0.23
N ILE A 113 17.15 3.29 1.23
CA ILE A 113 18.13 2.22 1.43
C ILE A 113 18.14 1.26 0.23
N SER A 114 16.96 0.93 -0.26
CA SER A 114 16.80 0.03 -1.40
C SER A 114 17.47 0.58 -2.67
N ARG A 115 17.43 1.89 -2.87
CA ARG A 115 17.92 2.52 -4.12
C ARG A 115 19.32 3.04 -4.04
N PHE A 116 19.71 3.56 -2.88
CA PHE A 116 20.97 4.29 -2.77
C PHE A 116 21.98 3.57 -1.87
N GLY A 117 21.58 2.48 -1.30
CA GLY A 117 22.38 1.78 -0.30
C GLY A 117 22.37 2.54 1.01
N ASN A 118 22.49 2.41 1.99
CA ASN A 118 22.50 3.03 3.21
C ASN A 118 23.18 4.35 3.35
#